data_97f9da0fb90f45595680daf0cf3aa2b4
#
_entry.id   97f9da0fb90f45595680daf0cf3aa2b4
#
_cell.length_a   1.000
_cell.length_b   1.000
_cell.length_c   1.000
_cell.angle_alpha   90.00
_cell.angle_beta   90.00
_cell.angle_gamma   90.00
#
_symmetry.space_group_name_H-M   'P 1'
#
loop_
_entity.id
_entity.type
_entity.pdbx_description
1 polymer ?
#
loop_
_entity_poly.entity_id
_entity_poly.type
_entity_poly.pdbx_seq_one_letter_code
_entity_poly.pdbx_strand_id
1 'polypeptide(L)'
;MNKFILIGCTILFLFFSADLCAKHKTKKMADREMWCDVMYRMAAPVLSNISEGKLQKNMQLELSPTWDGRDRRVSYMECFGRLMAGLAPWLSLPDDDTAEGIQRKQLRTWALQGYKNAVDPLSPDYLLWSENFQTLVDAAYIAESFIRGYNSLWMPLDEVTKERYINQFVALRRINPLYTNWLLFSSTIETFLHKVGAKADYYRIDSALRKISEWYIGDGWYSDGPSFAFDYYNSFVIHPMFFECVEVLTDAGKKKREWAGTTFAHVTKRIQRYSIILEHLISPEGAFPVFGRSITYRTGVLQPLALIVWKGLLPEELSNGQVRTAMTAVIKRMFADGQNFNEKGFLTLGFNGKQPHTANVYTNNGSLYLASLAFLPLGLSADHPFWTSPSESWTSKKAWEGEEFPKDHTYYEKHSMNYQ
;
A
#
# COMPACT_ATOMS: atom_id res chain seq x y z
N MET A 1 94.62 31.27 12.01
CA MET A 1 94.08 31.64 13.35
C MET A 1 92.70 32.25 13.12
N ASN A 2 91.80 31.97 13.86
CA ASN A 2 90.37 32.25 13.93
C ASN A 2 89.43 31.22 13.33
N LYS A 3 88.94 30.42 14.27
CA LYS A 3 87.81 29.46 14.07
C LYS A 3 86.52 30.26 14.07
N PHE A 4 85.71 30.10 13.05
CA PHE A 4 84.30 30.46 13.05
C PHE A 4 83.46 29.20 13.31
N ILE A 5 82.78 29.22 14.43
CA ILE A 5 81.82 28.14 14.77
C ILE A 5 80.47 28.56 14.11
N LEU A 6 79.98 27.69 13.19
CA LEU A 6 78.67 27.83 12.57
C LEU A 6 77.67 27.04 13.42
N ILE A 7 76.79 27.73 14.14
CA ILE A 7 75.67 27.11 14.86
C ILE A 7 74.51 26.91 13.85
N GLY A 8 74.31 25.67 13.46
CA GLY A 8 73.15 25.30 12.65
C GLY A 8 71.87 25.17 13.51
N CYS A 9 70.95 26.09 13.38
CA CYS A 9 69.62 25.93 13.89
C CYS A 9 68.82 24.91 13.01
N THR A 10 68.62 23.72 13.55
CA THR A 10 67.74 22.73 12.92
C THR A 10 66.32 23.01 13.42
N ILE A 11 65.51 23.66 12.56
CA ILE A 11 64.07 23.84 12.81
C ILE A 11 63.40 22.53 12.49
N LEU A 12 62.94 21.82 13.54
CA LEU A 12 62.12 20.63 13.43
C LEU A 12 60.66 21.02 13.13
N PHE A 13 60.24 20.94 11.86
CA PHE A 13 58.81 21.04 11.49
C PHE A 13 58.12 19.78 11.87
N LEU A 14 57.45 19.78 13.01
CA LEU A 14 56.45 18.79 13.38
C LEU A 14 55.17 19.08 12.57
N PHE A 15 55.00 18.32 11.47
CA PHE A 15 53.72 18.23 10.78
C PHE A 15 52.73 17.48 11.71
N PHE A 16 51.94 18.20 12.43
CA PHE A 16 50.67 17.70 12.96
C PHE A 16 49.68 17.57 11.82
N SER A 17 49.67 16.42 11.16
CA SER A 17 48.57 16.00 10.32
C SER A 17 47.41 15.69 11.28
N ALA A 18 46.60 16.67 11.60
CA ALA A 18 45.30 16.47 12.19
C ALA A 18 44.41 15.81 11.13
N ASP A 19 44.36 14.50 11.12
CA ASP A 19 43.28 13.76 10.46
C ASP A 19 41.96 14.12 11.12
N LEU A 20 41.36 15.21 10.65
CA LEU A 20 39.99 15.57 10.92
C LEU A 20 39.11 14.66 10.06
N CYS A 21 39.15 13.34 10.34
CA CYS A 21 38.13 12.42 9.86
C CYS A 21 36.86 12.70 10.69
N ALA A 22 36.15 13.76 10.31
CA ALA A 22 34.81 13.98 10.78
C ALA A 22 33.95 12.82 10.30
N LYS A 23 33.89 11.75 11.10
CA LYS A 23 32.82 10.76 11.01
C LYS A 23 31.51 11.52 11.18
N HIS A 24 30.92 11.95 10.08
CA HIS A 24 29.52 12.26 10.03
C HIS A 24 28.81 10.98 10.50
N LYS A 25 28.50 10.90 11.79
CA LYS A 25 27.49 9.97 12.29
C LYS A 25 26.21 10.43 11.61
N THR A 26 25.90 9.81 10.46
CA THR A 26 24.57 9.93 9.88
C THR A 26 23.60 9.58 10.99
N LYS A 27 22.85 10.56 11.48
CA LYS A 27 21.81 10.37 12.49
C LYS A 27 20.90 9.26 11.96
N LYS A 28 20.80 8.13 12.66
CA LYS A 28 19.95 7.03 12.25
C LYS A 28 18.52 7.59 12.16
N MET A 29 17.97 7.64 10.98
CA MET A 29 16.61 8.11 10.74
C MET A 29 15.63 7.24 11.52
N ALA A 30 14.65 7.85 12.20
CA ALA A 30 13.60 7.10 12.87
C ALA A 30 12.77 6.30 11.86
N ASP A 31 12.21 5.17 12.27
CA ASP A 31 11.46 4.30 11.35
C ASP A 31 10.34 5.07 10.63
N ARG A 32 9.55 5.87 11.37
CA ARG A 32 8.48 6.70 10.79
C ARG A 32 9.02 7.70 9.76
N GLU A 33 10.09 8.40 10.07
CA GLU A 33 10.72 9.37 9.16
C GLU A 33 11.14 8.71 7.84
N MET A 34 11.75 7.52 7.93
CA MET A 34 12.13 6.74 6.75
C MET A 34 10.90 6.28 5.94
N TRP A 35 9.82 5.84 6.59
CA TRP A 35 8.59 5.47 5.90
C TRP A 35 7.96 6.68 5.20
N CYS A 36 7.93 7.84 5.86
CA CYS A 36 7.45 9.09 5.25
C CYS A 36 8.28 9.48 4.02
N ASP A 37 9.63 9.38 4.10
CA ASP A 37 10.51 9.69 2.96
C ASP A 37 10.22 8.76 1.77
N VAL A 38 10.16 7.46 1.99
CA VAL A 38 9.87 6.50 0.91
C VAL A 38 8.49 6.77 0.29
N MET A 39 7.47 7.00 1.13
CA MET A 39 6.12 7.26 0.64
C MET A 39 6.02 8.59 -0.11
N TYR A 40 6.71 9.63 0.38
CA TYR A 40 6.79 10.92 -0.32
C TYR A 40 7.47 10.80 -1.68
N ARG A 41 8.61 10.08 -1.74
CA ARG A 41 9.32 9.82 -3.00
C ARG A 41 8.46 9.05 -4.00
N MET A 42 7.63 8.13 -3.53
CA MET A 42 6.70 7.38 -4.37
C MET A 42 5.53 8.26 -4.85
N ALA A 43 5.00 9.12 -4.00
CA ALA A 43 3.79 9.89 -4.26
C ALA A 43 4.04 11.20 -5.02
N ALA A 44 5.09 11.94 -4.69
CA ALA A 44 5.30 13.29 -5.18
C ALA A 44 5.38 13.40 -6.72
N PRO A 45 6.10 12.52 -7.45
CA PRO A 45 6.15 12.59 -8.91
C PRO A 45 4.79 12.34 -9.56
N VAL A 46 3.97 11.46 -9.00
CA VAL A 46 2.62 11.16 -9.53
C VAL A 46 1.69 12.33 -9.25
N LEU A 47 1.61 12.76 -8.00
CA LEU A 47 0.62 13.74 -7.57
C LEU A 47 0.91 15.14 -8.09
N SER A 48 2.18 15.57 -8.11
CA SER A 48 2.54 16.86 -8.71
C SER A 48 2.17 16.91 -10.20
N ASN A 49 2.48 15.84 -10.94
CA ASN A 49 2.17 15.80 -12.37
C ASN A 49 0.67 15.74 -12.66
N ILE A 50 -0.10 14.88 -11.97
CA ILE A 50 -1.56 14.80 -12.22
C ILE A 50 -2.28 16.07 -11.77
N SER A 51 -1.79 16.77 -10.73
CA SER A 51 -2.37 18.04 -10.32
C SER A 51 -2.24 19.14 -11.36
N GLU A 52 -1.20 19.07 -12.19
CA GLU A 52 -0.93 19.99 -13.29
C GLU A 52 -1.45 19.53 -14.67
N GLY A 53 -2.12 18.38 -14.75
CA GLY A 53 -2.54 17.80 -16.02
C GLY A 53 -1.37 17.31 -16.89
N LYS A 54 -0.30 16.82 -16.27
CA LYS A 54 0.95 16.44 -16.93
C LYS A 54 1.37 14.98 -16.70
N LEU A 55 0.59 14.19 -15.98
CA LEU A 55 0.96 12.81 -15.65
C LEU A 55 1.15 11.96 -16.91
N GLN A 56 0.15 11.98 -17.80
CA GLN A 56 0.21 11.21 -19.06
C GLN A 56 1.35 11.69 -19.99
N LYS A 57 1.71 12.97 -19.92
CA LYS A 57 2.82 13.54 -20.69
C LYS A 57 4.19 13.13 -20.13
N ASN A 58 4.34 13.10 -18.80
CA ASN A 58 5.67 13.01 -18.16
C ASN A 58 6.00 11.60 -17.66
N MET A 59 5.01 10.78 -17.32
CA MET A 59 5.21 9.40 -16.91
C MET A 59 5.39 8.52 -18.15
N GLN A 60 6.64 8.12 -18.41
CA GLN A 60 6.93 7.14 -19.43
C GLN A 60 6.43 5.76 -18.99
N LEU A 61 5.61 5.12 -19.82
CA LEU A 61 5.08 3.79 -19.53
C LEU A 61 6.12 2.71 -19.81
N GLU A 62 6.32 1.83 -18.84
CA GLU A 62 7.07 0.60 -18.95
C GLU A 62 6.07 -0.56 -18.89
N LEU A 63 5.97 -1.33 -19.97
CA LEU A 63 5.03 -2.45 -20.10
C LEU A 63 5.79 -3.78 -20.00
N SER A 64 5.11 -4.84 -19.56
CA SER A 64 5.66 -6.19 -19.65
C SER A 64 6.15 -6.49 -21.06
N PRO A 65 7.31 -7.18 -21.23
CA PRO A 65 7.75 -7.64 -22.54
C PRO A 65 6.74 -8.55 -23.26
N THR A 66 5.83 -9.14 -22.50
CA THR A 66 4.75 -10.01 -22.99
C THR A 66 3.37 -9.36 -22.81
N TRP A 67 3.29 -8.04 -22.95
CA TRP A 67 2.05 -7.28 -22.78
C TRP A 67 0.89 -7.86 -23.60
N ASP A 68 -0.28 -8.00 -22.99
CA ASP A 68 -1.44 -8.67 -23.58
C ASP A 68 -2.22 -7.82 -24.61
N GLY A 69 -1.72 -6.62 -24.94
CA GLY A 69 -2.30 -5.76 -25.96
C GLY A 69 -3.46 -4.88 -25.50
N ARG A 70 -3.86 -4.94 -24.21
CA ARG A 70 -4.87 -4.00 -23.70
C ARG A 70 -4.41 -2.55 -23.82
N ASP A 71 -5.36 -1.60 -23.83
CA ASP A 71 -5.03 -0.19 -23.91
C ASP A 71 -4.06 0.23 -22.80
N ARG A 72 -2.86 0.66 -23.20
CA ARG A 72 -1.81 1.05 -22.26
C ARG A 72 -2.17 2.23 -21.35
N ARG A 73 -3.22 3.02 -21.72
CA ARG A 73 -3.70 4.13 -20.90
C ARG A 73 -4.25 3.68 -19.54
N VAL A 74 -4.63 2.40 -19.38
CA VAL A 74 -4.99 1.83 -18.08
C VAL A 74 -3.90 2.04 -17.04
N SER A 75 -2.63 2.10 -17.44
CA SER A 75 -1.48 2.26 -16.55
C SER A 75 -1.54 3.54 -15.71
N TYR A 76 -2.12 4.62 -16.24
CA TYR A 76 -2.24 5.86 -15.47
C TYR A 76 -3.31 5.76 -14.39
N MET A 77 -4.41 5.04 -14.64
CA MET A 77 -5.44 4.76 -13.65
C MET A 77 -4.91 3.79 -12.58
N GLU A 78 -4.15 2.76 -12.98
CA GLU A 78 -3.45 1.87 -12.05
C GLU A 78 -2.52 2.66 -11.14
N CYS A 79 -1.68 3.52 -11.71
CA CYS A 79 -0.74 4.35 -10.97
C CYS A 79 -1.45 5.22 -9.92
N PHE A 80 -2.42 6.00 -10.34
CA PHE A 80 -3.12 6.94 -9.46
C PHE A 80 -3.98 6.22 -8.42
N GLY A 81 -4.83 5.28 -8.83
CA GLY A 81 -5.77 4.59 -7.95
C GLY A 81 -5.07 3.78 -6.86
N ARG A 82 -4.06 2.99 -7.24
CA ARG A 82 -3.30 2.15 -6.31
C ARG A 82 -2.47 2.97 -5.33
N LEU A 83 -1.81 4.04 -5.82
CA LEU A 83 -1.09 4.97 -4.95
C LEU A 83 -2.03 5.59 -3.93
N MET A 84 -3.17 6.11 -4.39
CA MET A 84 -4.12 6.80 -3.51
C MET A 84 -4.73 5.88 -2.45
N ALA A 85 -4.97 4.61 -2.77
CA ALA A 85 -5.44 3.64 -1.79
C ALA A 85 -4.45 3.44 -0.62
N GLY A 86 -3.13 3.43 -0.90
CA GLY A 86 -2.11 3.33 0.14
C GLY A 86 -1.86 4.64 0.89
N LEU A 87 -2.00 5.76 0.20
CA LEU A 87 -1.68 7.09 0.72
C LEU A 87 -2.80 7.70 1.57
N ALA A 88 -4.06 7.34 1.31
CA ALA A 88 -5.25 7.96 1.90
C ALA A 88 -5.23 8.03 3.44
N PRO A 89 -4.82 7.01 4.20
CA PRO A 89 -4.75 7.10 5.65
C PRO A 89 -3.78 8.20 6.14
N TRP A 90 -2.61 8.29 5.53
CA TRP A 90 -1.63 9.32 5.89
C TRP A 90 -2.15 10.73 5.60
N LEU A 91 -2.75 10.95 4.44
CA LEU A 91 -3.35 12.23 4.07
C LEU A 91 -4.57 12.61 4.95
N SER A 92 -5.09 11.67 5.72
CA SER A 92 -6.24 11.89 6.60
C SER A 92 -5.86 12.42 7.99
N LEU A 93 -4.57 12.43 8.33
CA LEU A 93 -4.11 13.03 9.57
C LEU A 93 -4.31 14.54 9.56
N PRO A 94 -4.57 15.15 10.74
CA PRO A 94 -4.67 16.61 10.87
C PRO A 94 -3.43 17.34 10.39
N ASP A 95 -3.59 18.59 9.95
CA ASP A 95 -2.46 19.45 9.61
C ASP A 95 -1.67 19.83 10.86
N ASP A 96 -0.36 19.88 10.70
CA ASP A 96 0.58 20.36 11.71
C ASP A 96 1.79 21.02 11.03
N ASP A 97 2.62 21.72 11.80
CA ASP A 97 3.77 22.49 11.30
C ASP A 97 5.08 21.67 11.29
N THR A 98 5.00 20.36 11.51
CA THR A 98 6.17 19.47 11.38
C THR A 98 6.58 19.33 9.92
N ALA A 99 7.82 18.93 9.66
CA ALA A 99 8.27 18.64 8.30
C ALA A 99 7.38 17.57 7.61
N GLU A 100 6.95 16.56 8.36
CA GLU A 100 5.99 15.55 7.89
C GLU A 100 4.62 16.18 7.58
N GLY A 101 4.10 17.04 8.45
CA GLY A 101 2.80 17.71 8.26
C GLY A 101 2.77 18.60 7.02
N ILE A 102 3.86 19.35 6.78
CA ILE A 102 4.02 20.20 5.59
C ILE A 102 4.01 19.34 4.31
N GLN A 103 4.79 18.24 4.28
CA GLN A 103 4.82 17.32 3.14
C GLN A 103 3.43 16.71 2.90
N ARG A 104 2.77 16.23 3.93
CA ARG A 104 1.43 15.64 3.88
C ARG A 104 0.39 16.61 3.34
N LYS A 105 0.40 17.86 3.80
CA LYS A 105 -0.49 18.94 3.31
C LYS A 105 -0.27 19.20 1.82
N GLN A 106 0.99 19.25 1.39
CA GLN A 106 1.33 19.44 -0.02
C GLN A 106 0.81 18.28 -0.87
N LEU A 107 1.06 17.03 -0.45
CA LEU A 107 0.56 15.84 -1.16
C LEU A 107 -0.97 15.82 -1.22
N ARG A 108 -1.67 16.20 -0.13
CA ARG A 108 -3.14 16.27 -0.11
C ARG A 108 -3.66 17.34 -1.05
N THR A 109 -3.02 18.49 -1.14
CA THR A 109 -3.39 19.55 -2.10
C THR A 109 -3.29 19.04 -3.53
N TRP A 110 -2.19 18.38 -3.90
CA TRP A 110 -2.01 17.77 -5.22
C TRP A 110 -3.00 16.64 -5.47
N ALA A 111 -3.24 15.79 -4.47
CA ALA A 111 -4.20 14.69 -4.59
C ALA A 111 -5.61 15.18 -4.88
N LEU A 112 -6.10 16.21 -4.18
CA LEU A 112 -7.43 16.78 -4.41
C LEU A 112 -7.57 17.36 -5.82
N GLN A 113 -6.55 18.06 -6.32
CA GLN A 113 -6.54 18.51 -7.71
C GLN A 113 -6.41 17.32 -8.68
N GLY A 114 -5.60 16.32 -8.35
CA GLY A 114 -5.46 15.10 -9.13
C GLY A 114 -6.79 14.35 -9.30
N TYR A 115 -7.58 14.22 -8.24
CA TYR A 115 -8.92 13.63 -8.34
C TYR A 115 -9.84 14.40 -9.29
N LYS A 116 -9.78 15.75 -9.30
CA LYS A 116 -10.54 16.56 -10.26
C LYS A 116 -10.11 16.27 -11.69
N ASN A 117 -8.80 16.33 -11.94
CA ASN A 117 -8.23 16.10 -13.27
C ASN A 117 -8.49 14.67 -13.78
N ALA A 118 -8.46 13.68 -12.88
CA ALA A 118 -8.69 12.27 -13.22
C ALA A 118 -10.09 11.97 -13.78
N VAL A 119 -11.10 12.80 -13.45
CA VAL A 119 -12.50 12.58 -13.83
C VAL A 119 -13.10 13.72 -14.65
N ASP A 120 -12.32 14.77 -14.93
CA ASP A 120 -12.73 15.87 -15.81
C ASP A 120 -12.44 15.52 -17.29
N PRO A 121 -13.46 15.36 -18.16
CA PRO A 121 -13.25 15.05 -19.57
C PRO A 121 -12.42 16.09 -20.35
N LEU A 122 -12.30 17.30 -19.81
CA LEU A 122 -11.50 18.39 -20.41
C LEU A 122 -10.04 18.37 -19.95
N SER A 123 -9.71 17.56 -18.95
CA SER A 123 -8.34 17.44 -18.43
C SER A 123 -7.47 16.61 -19.37
N PRO A 124 -6.20 17.03 -19.62
CA PRO A 124 -5.22 16.18 -20.30
C PRO A 124 -4.92 14.86 -19.56
N ASP A 125 -5.19 14.82 -18.25
CA ASP A 125 -5.03 13.65 -17.42
C ASP A 125 -6.36 12.95 -17.08
N TYR A 126 -7.41 13.19 -17.88
CA TYR A 126 -8.63 12.38 -17.81
C TYR A 126 -8.29 10.91 -17.95
N LEU A 127 -8.64 10.11 -16.96
CA LEU A 127 -8.31 8.69 -16.94
C LEU A 127 -9.22 7.88 -17.87
N LEU A 128 -8.74 6.72 -18.28
CA LEU A 128 -9.51 5.78 -19.08
C LEU A 128 -10.60 5.13 -18.22
N TRP A 129 -11.83 5.64 -18.29
CA TRP A 129 -12.97 5.09 -17.57
C TRP A 129 -13.77 4.13 -18.47
N SER A 130 -14.09 2.96 -17.94
CA SER A 130 -15.07 2.00 -18.49
C SER A 130 -14.89 1.56 -19.96
N GLU A 131 -13.83 1.97 -20.66
CA GLU A 131 -13.53 1.58 -22.05
C GLU A 131 -12.76 0.24 -22.13
N ASN A 132 -12.17 -0.19 -21.02
CA ASN A 132 -11.42 -1.44 -20.91
C ASN A 132 -11.83 -2.16 -19.62
N PHE A 133 -11.90 -3.50 -19.64
CA PHE A 133 -12.29 -4.29 -18.47
C PHE A 133 -11.38 -4.06 -17.26
N GLN A 134 -10.07 -3.78 -17.47
CA GLN A 134 -9.10 -3.46 -16.41
C GLN A 134 -9.53 -2.25 -15.57
N THR A 135 -10.28 -1.32 -16.12
CA THR A 135 -10.69 -0.12 -15.39
C THR A 135 -11.60 -0.41 -14.20
N LEU A 136 -12.27 -1.56 -14.16
CA LEU A 136 -13.01 -2.02 -12.99
C LEU A 136 -12.08 -2.25 -11.78
N VAL A 137 -10.87 -2.79 -12.03
CA VAL A 137 -9.86 -3.05 -11.00
C VAL A 137 -9.42 -1.74 -10.36
N ASP A 138 -9.01 -0.79 -11.19
CA ASP A 138 -8.32 0.40 -10.69
C ASP A 138 -9.29 1.48 -10.21
N ALA A 139 -10.52 1.48 -10.71
CA ALA A 139 -11.63 2.23 -10.12
C ALA A 139 -11.96 1.74 -8.70
N ALA A 140 -11.80 0.45 -8.41
CA ALA A 140 -12.00 -0.08 -7.06
C ALA A 140 -10.94 0.46 -6.08
N TYR A 141 -9.67 0.60 -6.50
CA TYR A 141 -8.65 1.25 -5.67
C TYR A 141 -8.93 2.74 -5.46
N ILE A 142 -9.48 3.44 -6.45
CA ILE A 142 -9.95 4.82 -6.27
C ILE A 142 -11.11 4.86 -5.25
N ALA A 143 -12.08 3.97 -5.35
CA ALA A 143 -13.18 3.87 -4.38
C ALA A 143 -12.68 3.53 -2.96
N GLU A 144 -11.71 2.60 -2.84
CA GLU A 144 -11.04 2.23 -1.60
C GLU A 144 -10.32 3.44 -0.98
N SER A 145 -9.64 4.26 -1.78
CA SER A 145 -9.00 5.49 -1.30
C SER A 145 -10.00 6.49 -0.71
N PHE A 146 -11.20 6.58 -1.29
CA PHE A 146 -12.29 7.40 -0.75
C PHE A 146 -12.92 6.77 0.50
N ILE A 147 -12.98 5.44 0.60
CA ILE A 147 -13.42 4.77 1.83
C ILE A 147 -12.45 5.08 2.97
N ARG A 148 -11.14 4.96 2.74
CA ARG A 148 -10.06 5.20 3.70
C ARG A 148 -9.89 6.67 4.08
N GLY A 149 -10.04 7.57 3.11
CA GLY A 149 -9.87 9.02 3.28
C GLY A 149 -11.17 9.81 3.12
N TYR A 150 -12.30 9.29 3.60
CA TYR A 150 -13.62 9.91 3.33
C TYR A 150 -13.69 11.39 3.66
N ASN A 151 -13.27 11.79 4.87
CA ASN A 151 -13.36 13.18 5.31
C ASN A 151 -12.31 14.10 4.70
N SER A 152 -11.15 13.59 4.30
CA SER A 152 -10.01 14.38 3.81
C SER A 152 -9.85 14.37 2.29
N LEU A 153 -10.42 13.38 1.60
CA LEU A 153 -10.27 13.22 0.16
C LEU A 153 -11.59 13.27 -0.60
N TRP A 154 -12.69 12.68 -0.05
CA TRP A 154 -13.99 12.74 -0.71
C TRP A 154 -14.77 14.01 -0.36
N MET A 155 -14.92 14.31 0.92
CA MET A 155 -15.75 15.43 1.38
C MET A 155 -15.31 16.79 0.82
N PRO A 156 -13.99 17.10 0.69
CA PRO A 156 -13.53 18.39 0.15
C PRO A 156 -13.71 18.56 -1.36
N LEU A 157 -14.05 17.51 -2.11
CA LEU A 157 -14.31 17.62 -3.55
C LEU A 157 -15.58 18.44 -3.80
N ASP A 158 -15.60 19.24 -4.88
CA ASP A 158 -16.79 19.93 -5.33
C ASP A 158 -17.85 18.95 -5.86
N GLU A 159 -19.11 19.39 -5.88
CA GLU A 159 -20.24 18.53 -6.25
C GLU A 159 -20.16 18.01 -7.68
N VAL A 160 -19.63 18.80 -8.62
CA VAL A 160 -19.45 18.38 -10.02
C VAL A 160 -18.45 17.21 -10.09
N THR A 161 -17.36 17.30 -9.37
CA THR A 161 -16.35 16.23 -9.28
C THR A 161 -16.94 14.98 -8.65
N LYS A 162 -17.68 15.11 -7.55
CA LYS A 162 -18.36 13.98 -6.88
C LYS A 162 -19.36 13.29 -7.83
N GLU A 163 -20.19 14.07 -8.51
CA GLU A 163 -21.18 13.56 -9.47
C GLU A 163 -20.49 12.79 -10.61
N ARG A 164 -19.39 13.33 -11.15
CA ARG A 164 -18.61 12.66 -12.19
C ARG A 164 -18.09 11.31 -11.71
N TYR A 165 -17.53 11.20 -10.49
CA TYR A 165 -17.10 9.91 -9.93
C TYR A 165 -18.25 8.93 -9.75
N ILE A 166 -19.39 9.37 -9.20
CA ILE A 166 -20.58 8.53 -9.03
C ILE A 166 -21.02 7.99 -10.40
N ASN A 167 -21.08 8.85 -11.42
CA ASN A 167 -21.49 8.47 -12.77
C ASN A 167 -20.51 7.46 -13.40
N GLN A 168 -19.20 7.65 -13.23
CA GLN A 168 -18.19 6.70 -13.71
C GLN A 168 -18.31 5.35 -13.00
N PHE A 169 -18.45 5.33 -11.68
CA PHE A 169 -18.62 4.10 -10.90
C PHE A 169 -19.89 3.34 -11.31
N VAL A 170 -21.00 4.03 -11.51
CA VAL A 170 -22.25 3.43 -12.03
C VAL A 170 -22.05 2.88 -13.44
N ALA A 171 -21.34 3.59 -14.31
CA ALA A 171 -21.07 3.15 -15.67
C ALA A 171 -20.24 1.86 -15.74
N LEU A 172 -19.39 1.58 -14.74
CA LEU A 172 -18.60 0.34 -14.65
C LEU A 172 -19.46 -0.91 -14.45
N ARG A 173 -20.75 -0.80 -14.11
CA ARG A 173 -21.68 -1.95 -14.01
C ARG A 173 -21.82 -2.72 -15.33
N ARG A 174 -21.47 -2.11 -16.46
CA ARG A 174 -21.42 -2.77 -17.78
C ARG A 174 -20.29 -3.81 -17.90
N ILE A 175 -19.26 -3.72 -17.02
CA ILE A 175 -18.16 -4.68 -16.98
C ILE A 175 -18.56 -5.82 -16.05
N ASN A 176 -18.58 -7.04 -16.59
CA ASN A 176 -18.78 -8.24 -15.79
C ASN A 176 -17.43 -8.62 -15.14
N PRO A 177 -17.34 -8.68 -13.80
CA PRO A 177 -16.13 -9.11 -13.13
C PRO A 177 -15.84 -10.57 -13.47
N LEU A 178 -14.58 -10.93 -13.60
CA LEU A 178 -14.16 -12.33 -13.67
C LEU A 178 -14.58 -13.06 -12.39
N TYR A 179 -14.87 -14.35 -12.50
CA TYR A 179 -15.31 -15.16 -11.36
C TYR A 179 -14.11 -15.58 -10.49
N THR A 180 -13.46 -14.58 -9.89
CA THR A 180 -12.24 -14.63 -9.08
C THR A 180 -12.29 -13.50 -8.04
N ASN A 181 -11.13 -13.08 -7.48
CA ASN A 181 -11.00 -11.86 -6.67
C ASN A 181 -11.64 -10.63 -7.31
N TRP A 182 -11.86 -10.61 -8.62
CA TRP A 182 -12.50 -9.50 -9.35
C TRP A 182 -13.91 -9.17 -8.86
N LEU A 183 -14.60 -10.11 -8.24
CA LEU A 183 -15.88 -9.85 -7.59
C LEU A 183 -15.76 -8.75 -6.53
N LEU A 184 -14.61 -8.69 -5.83
CA LEU A 184 -14.35 -7.67 -4.81
C LEU A 184 -14.17 -6.28 -5.40
N PHE A 185 -13.60 -6.13 -6.59
CA PHE A 185 -13.53 -4.81 -7.23
C PHE A 185 -14.92 -4.23 -7.48
N SER A 186 -15.82 -5.05 -8.02
CA SER A 186 -17.22 -4.64 -8.19
C SER A 186 -17.88 -4.31 -6.85
N SER A 187 -17.69 -5.16 -5.83
CA SER A 187 -18.26 -4.95 -4.49
C SER A 187 -17.72 -3.69 -3.82
N THR A 188 -16.42 -3.39 -3.94
CA THR A 188 -15.79 -2.21 -3.32
C THR A 188 -16.37 -0.91 -3.91
N ILE A 189 -16.55 -0.84 -5.22
CA ILE A 189 -17.18 0.31 -5.89
C ILE A 189 -18.61 0.50 -5.38
N GLU A 190 -19.41 -0.56 -5.35
CA GLU A 190 -20.79 -0.49 -4.89
C GLU A 190 -20.89 -0.17 -3.38
N THR A 191 -19.94 -0.66 -2.57
CA THR A 191 -19.84 -0.35 -1.14
C THR A 191 -19.50 1.14 -0.94
N PHE A 192 -18.66 1.72 -1.77
CA PHE A 192 -18.42 3.16 -1.75
C PHE A 192 -19.68 3.94 -2.14
N LEU A 193 -20.39 3.54 -3.19
CA LEU A 193 -21.67 4.16 -3.59
C LEU A 193 -22.69 4.10 -2.44
N HIS A 194 -22.77 2.97 -1.72
CA HIS A 194 -23.56 2.84 -0.49
C HIS A 194 -23.11 3.85 0.58
N LYS A 195 -21.81 3.96 0.84
CA LYS A 195 -21.25 4.87 1.85
C LYS A 195 -21.62 6.33 1.62
N VAL A 196 -21.61 6.78 0.36
CA VAL A 196 -21.96 8.16 0.00
C VAL A 196 -23.44 8.41 -0.19
N GLY A 197 -24.29 7.40 0.01
CA GLY A 197 -25.76 7.49 -0.14
C GLY A 197 -26.23 7.50 -1.60
N ALA A 198 -25.39 7.16 -2.56
CA ALA A 198 -25.76 6.94 -3.95
C ALA A 198 -26.50 5.60 -4.12
N LYS A 199 -27.12 5.40 -5.32
CA LYS A 199 -27.83 4.15 -5.61
C LYS A 199 -26.83 3.01 -5.83
N ALA A 200 -26.58 2.23 -4.75
CA ALA A 200 -25.74 1.03 -4.80
C ALA A 200 -26.49 -0.18 -5.37
N ASP A 201 -25.76 -1.09 -6.02
CA ASP A 201 -26.24 -2.40 -6.45
C ASP A 201 -25.91 -3.44 -5.37
N TYR A 202 -26.88 -3.68 -4.48
CA TYR A 202 -26.72 -4.63 -3.38
C TYR A 202 -26.59 -6.09 -3.83
N TYR A 203 -27.08 -6.44 -5.02
CA TYR A 203 -26.88 -7.78 -5.54
C TYR A 203 -25.40 -8.03 -5.85
N ARG A 204 -24.70 -7.05 -6.43
CA ARG A 204 -23.27 -7.11 -6.66
C ARG A 204 -22.47 -7.21 -5.35
N ILE A 205 -22.85 -6.44 -4.34
CA ILE A 205 -22.25 -6.51 -3.01
C ILE A 205 -22.45 -7.91 -2.40
N ASP A 206 -23.70 -8.32 -2.23
CA ASP A 206 -24.06 -9.53 -1.49
C ASP A 206 -23.53 -10.79 -2.18
N SER A 207 -23.68 -10.89 -3.51
CA SER A 207 -23.18 -12.05 -4.26
C SER A 207 -21.66 -12.17 -4.23
N ALA A 208 -20.94 -11.04 -4.33
CA ALA A 208 -19.49 -11.03 -4.26
C ALA A 208 -18.99 -11.47 -2.87
N LEU A 209 -19.48 -10.82 -1.80
CA LEU A 209 -18.98 -11.08 -0.46
C LEU A 209 -19.34 -12.50 0.03
N ARG A 210 -20.54 -13.00 -0.31
CA ARG A 210 -20.91 -14.40 -0.03
C ARG A 210 -20.01 -15.37 -0.77
N LYS A 211 -19.75 -15.15 -2.06
CA LYS A 211 -18.90 -16.03 -2.86
C LYS A 211 -17.46 -16.06 -2.35
N ILE A 212 -16.88 -14.92 -2.02
CA ILE A 212 -15.54 -14.86 -1.41
C ILE A 212 -15.53 -15.62 -0.08
N SER A 213 -16.59 -15.49 0.74
CA SER A 213 -16.69 -16.24 2.00
C SER A 213 -16.73 -17.76 1.77
N GLU A 214 -17.41 -18.22 0.72
CA GLU A 214 -17.45 -19.64 0.33
C GLU A 214 -16.09 -20.16 -0.16
N TRP A 215 -15.22 -19.30 -0.70
CA TRP A 215 -13.88 -19.65 -1.14
C TRP A 215 -12.84 -19.65 -0.02
N TYR A 216 -13.26 -19.47 1.23
CA TYR A 216 -12.35 -19.68 2.36
C TYR A 216 -11.95 -21.12 2.50
N ILE A 217 -10.64 -21.40 2.45
CA ILE A 217 -10.09 -22.76 2.49
C ILE A 217 -9.50 -23.14 3.85
N GLY A 218 -9.49 -22.21 4.81
CA GLY A 218 -8.99 -22.42 6.17
C GLY A 218 -7.68 -21.70 6.45
N ASP A 219 -7.34 -21.63 7.72
CA ASP A 219 -6.08 -21.09 8.25
C ASP A 219 -5.67 -19.71 7.66
N GLY A 220 -6.64 -18.83 7.48
CA GLY A 220 -6.43 -17.49 6.94
C GLY A 220 -6.36 -17.39 5.42
N TRP A 221 -6.51 -18.48 4.66
CA TRP A 221 -6.38 -18.46 3.20
C TRP A 221 -7.73 -18.54 2.49
N TYR A 222 -7.82 -17.83 1.38
CA TYR A 222 -8.91 -17.91 0.41
C TYR A 222 -8.40 -18.44 -0.92
N SER A 223 -9.22 -19.23 -1.61
CA SER A 223 -9.05 -19.49 -3.03
C SER A 223 -9.36 -18.24 -3.85
N ASP A 224 -8.63 -18.04 -4.95
CA ASP A 224 -8.90 -16.96 -5.90
C ASP A 224 -9.77 -17.48 -7.06
N GLY A 225 -11.01 -17.72 -6.76
CA GLY A 225 -11.94 -18.39 -7.64
C GLY A 225 -12.08 -19.89 -7.34
N PRO A 226 -12.60 -20.69 -8.30
CA PRO A 226 -12.83 -22.11 -8.09
C PRO A 226 -11.56 -22.94 -7.84
N SER A 227 -10.40 -22.43 -8.26
CA SER A 227 -9.11 -23.12 -8.13
C SER A 227 -8.17 -22.32 -7.23
N PHE A 228 -7.56 -23.03 -6.26
CA PHE A 228 -6.58 -22.42 -5.39
C PHE A 228 -5.28 -22.10 -6.16
N ALA A 229 -4.78 -20.89 -5.99
CA ALA A 229 -3.46 -20.47 -6.44
C ALA A 229 -2.64 -19.99 -5.24
N PHE A 230 -1.47 -20.57 -5.05
CA PHE A 230 -0.55 -20.15 -3.99
C PHE A 230 0.21 -18.91 -4.45
N ASP A 231 -0.37 -17.76 -4.19
CA ASP A 231 0.17 -16.45 -4.51
C ASP A 231 -0.28 -15.38 -3.50
N TYR A 232 0.16 -14.13 -3.68
CA TYR A 232 -0.16 -13.03 -2.77
C TYR A 232 -1.47 -12.28 -3.10
N TYR A 233 -2.40 -12.84 -3.89
CA TYR A 233 -3.69 -12.18 -4.12
C TYR A 233 -4.55 -12.11 -2.86
N ASN A 234 -4.32 -12.99 -1.89
CA ASN A 234 -4.86 -12.84 -0.53
C ASN A 234 -4.41 -11.52 0.12
N SER A 235 -3.17 -11.07 -0.15
CA SER A 235 -2.65 -9.78 0.32
C SER A 235 -3.10 -8.60 -0.52
N PHE A 236 -3.02 -8.73 -1.84
CA PHE A 236 -3.23 -7.57 -2.73
C PHE A 236 -4.70 -7.15 -2.81
N VAL A 237 -5.64 -8.10 -2.67
CA VAL A 237 -7.06 -7.86 -2.95
C VAL A 237 -7.97 -8.49 -1.90
N ILE A 238 -7.86 -9.85 -1.66
CA ILE A 238 -8.95 -10.58 -1.07
C ILE A 238 -9.21 -10.15 0.38
N HIS A 239 -8.21 -10.23 1.25
CA HIS A 239 -8.38 -9.83 2.64
C HIS A 239 -8.73 -8.35 2.80
N PRO A 240 -7.97 -7.40 2.20
CA PRO A 240 -8.22 -5.98 2.45
C PRO A 240 -9.60 -5.53 1.97
N MET A 241 -9.94 -5.81 0.72
CA MET A 241 -11.21 -5.35 0.16
C MET A 241 -12.41 -6.05 0.80
N PHE A 242 -12.29 -7.35 1.11
CA PHE A 242 -13.37 -8.05 1.80
C PHE A 242 -13.60 -7.46 3.20
N PHE A 243 -12.53 -7.25 3.97
CA PHE A 243 -12.61 -6.64 5.29
C PHE A 243 -13.25 -5.25 5.24
N GLU A 244 -12.76 -4.36 4.39
CA GLU A 244 -13.23 -2.98 4.33
C GLU A 244 -14.65 -2.86 3.76
N CYS A 245 -15.05 -3.70 2.81
CA CYS A 245 -16.44 -3.76 2.37
C CYS A 245 -17.38 -4.12 3.51
N VAL A 246 -17.04 -5.18 4.27
CA VAL A 246 -17.87 -5.62 5.39
C VAL A 246 -17.87 -4.58 6.52
N GLU A 247 -16.72 -3.97 6.83
CA GLU A 247 -16.60 -2.89 7.81
C GLU A 247 -17.58 -1.74 7.50
N VAL A 248 -17.57 -1.23 6.26
CA VAL A 248 -18.48 -0.16 5.82
C VAL A 248 -19.96 -0.56 5.98
N LEU A 249 -20.30 -1.81 5.70
CA LEU A 249 -21.68 -2.31 5.78
C LEU A 249 -22.15 -2.59 7.21
N THR A 250 -21.24 -2.63 8.19
CA THR A 250 -21.56 -2.72 9.62
C THR A 250 -21.82 -1.36 10.24
N ASP A 251 -21.32 -0.27 9.62
CA ASP A 251 -21.44 1.08 10.14
C ASP A 251 -22.92 1.49 10.24
N ALA A 252 -23.37 1.79 11.46
CA ALA A 252 -24.77 1.88 11.83
C ALA A 252 -25.53 3.11 11.32
N GLY A 253 -24.85 4.01 10.60
CA GLY A 253 -25.44 5.30 10.21
C GLY A 253 -26.52 5.21 9.13
N LYS A 254 -26.52 4.20 8.27
CA LYS A 254 -27.50 4.05 7.17
C LYS A 254 -27.62 2.60 6.71
N LYS A 255 -28.80 2.01 6.77
CA LYS A 255 -29.16 0.69 6.17
C LYS A 255 -28.15 -0.44 6.47
N LYS A 256 -27.86 -0.65 7.76
CA LYS A 256 -27.07 -1.79 8.23
C LYS A 256 -27.55 -3.08 7.57
N ARG A 257 -26.60 -3.87 7.02
CA ARG A 257 -26.90 -5.24 6.56
C ARG A 257 -26.82 -6.17 7.77
N GLU A 258 -27.90 -6.86 8.11
CA GLU A 258 -27.97 -7.71 9.32
C GLU A 258 -26.85 -8.76 9.36
N TRP A 259 -26.54 -9.38 8.23
CA TRP A 259 -25.49 -10.40 8.12
C TRP A 259 -24.07 -9.83 8.29
N ALA A 260 -23.87 -8.51 8.07
CA ALA A 260 -22.52 -7.91 8.02
C ALA A 260 -21.78 -8.02 9.36
N GLY A 261 -22.48 -7.88 10.50
CA GLY A 261 -21.85 -7.95 11.83
C GLY A 261 -21.20 -9.31 12.12
N THR A 262 -21.89 -10.40 11.83
CA THR A 262 -21.35 -11.77 12.00
C THR A 262 -20.20 -12.00 11.02
N THR A 263 -20.36 -11.59 9.76
CA THR A 263 -19.32 -11.71 8.75
C THR A 263 -18.08 -10.90 9.14
N PHE A 264 -18.23 -9.70 9.69
CA PHE A 264 -17.12 -8.86 10.14
C PHE A 264 -16.25 -9.55 11.20
N ALA A 265 -16.88 -10.23 12.17
CA ALA A 265 -16.13 -10.99 13.18
C ALA A 265 -15.27 -12.11 12.54
N HIS A 266 -15.82 -12.82 11.55
CA HIS A 266 -15.09 -13.89 10.85
C HIS A 266 -13.95 -13.32 9.99
N VAL A 267 -14.21 -12.32 9.15
CA VAL A 267 -13.16 -11.75 8.28
C VAL A 267 -12.05 -11.10 9.10
N THR A 268 -12.36 -10.54 10.27
CA THR A 268 -11.35 -9.99 11.19
C THR A 268 -10.41 -11.10 11.69
N LYS A 269 -10.94 -12.23 12.14
CA LYS A 269 -10.10 -13.36 12.59
C LYS A 269 -9.28 -13.96 11.45
N ARG A 270 -9.85 -14.06 10.26
CA ARG A 270 -9.16 -14.58 9.08
C ARG A 270 -8.00 -13.69 8.64
N ILE A 271 -8.21 -12.36 8.59
CA ILE A 271 -7.12 -11.43 8.24
C ILE A 271 -6.06 -11.35 9.34
N GLN A 272 -6.43 -11.45 10.62
CA GLN A 272 -5.48 -11.55 11.73
C GLN A 272 -4.59 -12.78 11.58
N ARG A 273 -5.19 -13.96 11.33
CA ARG A 273 -4.42 -15.21 11.11
C ARG A 273 -3.50 -15.10 9.90
N TYR A 274 -3.99 -14.60 8.79
CA TYR A 274 -3.16 -14.40 7.60
C TYR A 274 -2.01 -13.41 7.84
N SER A 275 -2.22 -12.39 8.65
CA SER A 275 -1.19 -11.41 9.02
C SER A 275 -0.11 -11.99 9.91
N ILE A 276 -0.44 -12.94 10.82
CA ILE A 276 0.55 -13.72 11.58
C ILE A 276 1.44 -14.50 10.60
N ILE A 277 0.85 -15.19 9.64
CA ILE A 277 1.61 -15.93 8.62
C ILE A 277 2.52 -14.99 7.82
N LEU A 278 2.03 -13.82 7.41
CA LEU A 278 2.84 -12.84 6.67
C LEU A 278 4.05 -12.35 7.50
N GLU A 279 3.87 -12.11 8.80
CA GLU A 279 4.97 -11.70 9.68
C GLU A 279 6.02 -12.83 9.80
N HIS A 280 5.58 -14.09 9.96
CA HIS A 280 6.45 -15.25 10.01
C HIS A 280 7.24 -15.47 8.71
N LEU A 281 6.68 -15.09 7.55
CA LEU A 281 7.34 -15.19 6.26
C LEU A 281 8.44 -14.14 6.05
N ILE A 282 8.56 -13.13 6.91
CA ILE A 282 9.65 -12.16 6.80
C ILE A 282 10.93 -12.78 7.34
N SER A 283 11.92 -12.99 6.47
CA SER A 283 13.21 -13.59 6.84
C SER A 283 14.00 -12.70 7.81
N PRO A 284 14.98 -13.24 8.55
CA PRO A 284 15.83 -12.47 9.47
C PRO A 284 16.48 -11.23 8.83
N GLU A 285 16.73 -11.26 7.52
CA GLU A 285 17.35 -10.18 6.75
C GLU A 285 16.32 -9.16 6.20
N GLY A 286 15.02 -9.30 6.52
CA GLY A 286 13.96 -8.43 6.02
C GLY A 286 13.60 -8.68 4.55
N ALA A 287 13.58 -9.93 4.12
CA ALA A 287 13.04 -10.35 2.84
C ALA A 287 11.78 -11.20 3.05
N PHE A 288 10.98 -11.37 1.99
CA PHE A 288 9.85 -12.30 1.96
C PHE A 288 9.98 -13.25 0.77
N PRO A 289 9.38 -14.45 0.81
CA PRO A 289 9.46 -15.42 -0.28
C PRO A 289 8.90 -14.87 -1.59
N VAL A 290 9.65 -15.09 -2.68
CA VAL A 290 9.25 -14.65 -4.03
C VAL A 290 8.56 -15.81 -4.72
N PHE A 291 7.23 -15.83 -4.71
CA PHE A 291 6.41 -16.85 -5.38
C PHE A 291 5.10 -16.29 -5.93
N GLY A 292 4.50 -17.02 -6.85
CA GLY A 292 3.23 -16.68 -7.47
C GLY A 292 3.35 -15.56 -8.51
N ARG A 293 2.19 -15.14 -9.01
CA ARG A 293 2.06 -14.06 -9.99
C ARG A 293 2.09 -12.70 -9.31
N SER A 294 2.33 -11.64 -10.10
CA SER A 294 2.28 -10.23 -9.68
C SER A 294 3.28 -9.87 -8.56
N ILE A 295 4.38 -10.59 -8.46
CA ILE A 295 5.39 -10.34 -7.43
C ILE A 295 6.00 -8.92 -7.53
N THR A 296 5.94 -8.33 -8.71
CA THR A 296 6.36 -6.95 -8.96
C THR A 296 5.57 -5.89 -8.17
N TYR A 297 4.46 -6.26 -7.52
CA TYR A 297 3.73 -5.36 -6.62
C TYR A 297 4.44 -5.13 -5.28
N ARG A 298 5.63 -5.71 -5.12
CA ARG A 298 6.61 -5.41 -4.06
C ARG A 298 6.01 -5.50 -2.66
N THR A 299 6.19 -4.45 -1.87
CA THR A 299 5.69 -4.37 -0.49
C THR A 299 4.18 -4.48 -0.36
N GLY A 300 3.42 -4.42 -1.44
CA GLY A 300 1.98 -4.68 -1.42
C GLY A 300 1.60 -6.04 -0.79
N VAL A 301 2.52 -7.00 -0.75
CA VAL A 301 2.33 -8.28 -0.04
C VAL A 301 2.04 -8.09 1.46
N LEU A 302 2.47 -6.98 2.05
CA LEU A 302 2.29 -6.69 3.47
C LEU A 302 0.99 -5.92 3.78
N GLN A 303 0.13 -5.67 2.77
CA GLN A 303 -1.09 -4.88 2.96
C GLN A 303 -2.00 -5.39 4.09
N PRO A 304 -2.30 -6.71 4.26
CA PRO A 304 -3.16 -7.16 5.36
C PRO A 304 -2.57 -6.84 6.73
N LEU A 305 -1.26 -7.05 6.91
CA LEU A 305 -0.56 -6.71 8.14
C LEU A 305 -0.59 -5.20 8.39
N ALA A 306 -0.35 -4.39 7.36
CA ALA A 306 -0.45 -2.92 7.42
C ALA A 306 -1.87 -2.46 7.77
N LEU A 307 -2.88 -3.10 7.21
CA LEU A 307 -4.30 -2.77 7.43
C LEU A 307 -4.71 -3.04 8.88
N ILE A 308 -4.40 -4.22 9.42
CA ILE A 308 -4.78 -4.53 10.81
C ILE A 308 -4.02 -3.67 11.83
N VAL A 309 -2.78 -3.25 11.52
CA VAL A 309 -2.05 -2.25 12.33
C VAL A 309 -2.80 -0.93 12.33
N TRP A 310 -3.13 -0.40 11.14
CA TRP A 310 -3.83 0.87 11.02
C TRP A 310 -5.22 0.86 11.68
N LYS A 311 -5.92 -0.27 11.61
CA LYS A 311 -7.24 -0.46 12.25
C LYS A 311 -7.18 -0.75 13.75
N GLY A 312 -5.99 -0.88 14.36
CA GLY A 312 -5.85 -1.23 15.77
C GLY A 312 -6.30 -2.67 16.10
N LEU A 313 -6.13 -3.58 15.16
CA LEU A 313 -6.62 -4.97 15.22
C LEU A 313 -5.48 -5.99 15.25
N LEU A 314 -4.26 -5.59 15.66
CA LEU A 314 -3.17 -6.56 15.83
C LEU A 314 -3.60 -7.68 16.79
N PRO A 315 -3.38 -8.95 16.43
CA PRO A 315 -3.58 -10.06 17.37
C PRO A 315 -2.56 -10.00 18.51
N GLU A 316 -2.90 -10.62 19.64
CA GLU A 316 -2.07 -10.59 20.86
C GLU A 316 -0.67 -11.18 20.65
N GLU A 317 -0.52 -12.09 19.69
CA GLU A 317 0.74 -12.74 19.33
C GLU A 317 1.76 -11.79 18.67
N LEU A 318 1.30 -10.64 18.18
CA LEU A 318 2.13 -9.67 17.46
C LEU A 318 2.19 -8.32 18.18
N SER A 319 3.36 -7.97 18.71
CA SER A 319 3.54 -6.64 19.31
C SER A 319 3.71 -5.54 18.24
N ASN A 320 3.37 -4.31 18.61
CA ASN A 320 3.57 -3.14 17.75
C ASN A 320 5.05 -2.96 17.35
N GLY A 321 5.98 -3.14 18.30
CA GLY A 321 7.41 -2.99 18.06
C GLY A 321 7.95 -4.04 17.10
N GLN A 322 7.51 -5.29 17.26
CA GLN A 322 7.87 -6.43 16.42
C GLN A 322 7.40 -6.20 14.96
N VAL A 323 6.13 -5.91 14.76
CA VAL A 323 5.56 -5.69 13.42
C VAL A 323 6.19 -4.48 12.74
N ARG A 324 6.39 -3.36 13.47
CA ARG A 324 7.07 -2.19 12.91
C ARG A 324 8.49 -2.55 12.46
N THR A 325 9.25 -3.25 13.27
CA THR A 325 10.65 -3.59 12.97
C THR A 325 10.73 -4.52 11.75
N ALA A 326 9.86 -5.53 11.68
CA ALA A 326 9.78 -6.46 10.56
C ALA A 326 9.45 -5.73 9.24
N MET A 327 8.37 -4.95 9.23
CA MET A 327 7.95 -4.20 8.04
C MET A 327 9.00 -3.16 7.61
N THR A 328 9.62 -2.47 8.59
CA THR A 328 10.73 -1.53 8.32
C THR A 328 11.91 -2.21 7.65
N ALA A 329 12.26 -3.43 8.07
CA ALA A 329 13.35 -4.19 7.44
C ALA A 329 13.05 -4.48 5.97
N VAL A 330 11.82 -4.89 5.65
CA VAL A 330 11.39 -5.14 4.26
C VAL A 330 11.40 -3.85 3.42
N ILE A 331 10.83 -2.76 3.95
CA ILE A 331 10.77 -1.48 3.25
C ILE A 331 12.18 -0.93 2.98
N LYS A 332 13.07 -0.99 3.96
CA LYS A 332 14.48 -0.61 3.78
C LYS A 332 15.15 -1.43 2.68
N ARG A 333 15.03 -2.75 2.76
CA ARG A 333 15.62 -3.65 1.76
C ARG A 333 15.12 -3.34 0.35
N MET A 334 13.84 -2.99 0.21
CA MET A 334 13.23 -2.70 -1.09
C MET A 334 13.60 -1.31 -1.63
N PHE A 335 13.70 -0.28 -0.78
CA PHE A 335 13.72 1.11 -1.25
C PHE A 335 14.97 1.93 -0.87
N ALA A 336 15.89 1.41 -0.02
CA ALA A 336 17.02 2.19 0.47
C ALA A 336 17.94 2.71 -0.65
N ASP A 337 18.25 1.86 -1.64
CA ASP A 337 19.21 2.17 -2.71
C ASP A 337 18.60 2.98 -3.87
N GLY A 338 17.30 3.28 -3.81
CA GLY A 338 16.61 4.07 -4.83
C GLY A 338 16.43 3.39 -6.19
N GLN A 339 16.96 2.19 -6.39
CA GLN A 339 16.96 1.45 -7.66
C GLN A 339 15.56 1.10 -8.19
N ASN A 340 14.52 1.23 -7.36
CA ASN A 340 13.14 1.00 -7.74
C ASN A 340 12.46 2.23 -8.38
N PHE A 341 13.20 3.34 -8.50
CA PHE A 341 12.73 4.56 -9.15
C PHE A 341 13.54 4.83 -10.43
N ASN A 342 12.87 5.32 -11.46
CA ASN A 342 13.56 5.79 -12.67
C ASN A 342 14.08 7.23 -12.48
N GLU A 343 14.77 7.77 -13.48
CA GLU A 343 15.37 9.11 -13.45
C GLU A 343 14.37 10.25 -13.21
N LYS A 344 13.08 10.03 -13.51
CA LYS A 344 11.99 10.98 -13.26
C LYS A 344 11.27 10.75 -11.93
N GLY A 345 11.74 9.80 -11.13
CA GLY A 345 11.18 9.47 -9.82
C GLY A 345 9.97 8.53 -9.85
N PHE A 346 9.49 8.07 -11.02
CA PHE A 346 8.44 7.06 -11.10
C PHE A 346 8.98 5.66 -10.81
N LEU A 347 8.12 4.77 -10.31
CA LEU A 347 8.51 3.38 -10.12
C LEU A 347 8.86 2.73 -11.46
N THR A 348 9.99 1.99 -11.50
CA THR A 348 10.44 1.22 -12.66
C THR A 348 9.97 -0.22 -12.62
N LEU A 349 9.71 -0.83 -13.79
CA LEU A 349 9.14 -2.16 -13.91
C LEU A 349 10.08 -3.26 -13.42
N GLY A 350 9.67 -3.98 -12.38
CA GLY A 350 10.42 -5.09 -11.78
C GLY A 350 10.08 -5.30 -10.31
N PHE A 351 10.68 -6.32 -9.72
CA PHE A 351 10.54 -6.63 -8.29
C PHE A 351 11.51 -5.80 -7.45
N ASN A 352 12.82 -5.88 -7.73
CA ASN A 352 13.84 -5.11 -7.03
C ASN A 352 14.78 -4.45 -8.05
N GLY A 353 14.51 -3.20 -8.40
CA GLY A 353 15.10 -2.53 -9.55
C GLY A 353 14.35 -2.83 -10.85
N LYS A 354 15.01 -2.54 -11.97
CA LYS A 354 14.45 -2.75 -13.31
C LYS A 354 14.61 -4.21 -13.77
N GLN A 355 13.53 -4.98 -13.67
CA GLN A 355 13.49 -6.41 -14.01
C GLN A 355 12.22 -6.71 -14.84
N PRO A 356 12.11 -6.21 -16.08
CA PRO A 356 10.87 -6.25 -16.85
C PRO A 356 10.36 -7.68 -17.14
N HIS A 357 11.25 -8.68 -17.22
CA HIS A 357 10.87 -10.08 -17.46
C HIS A 357 10.20 -10.76 -16.26
N THR A 358 10.20 -10.14 -15.07
CA THR A 358 9.44 -10.63 -13.91
C THR A 358 7.97 -10.19 -13.95
N ALA A 359 7.61 -9.32 -14.88
CA ALA A 359 6.28 -8.76 -15.03
C ALA A 359 5.34 -9.73 -15.77
N ASN A 360 4.16 -9.96 -15.21
CA ASN A 360 3.10 -10.71 -15.89
C ASN A 360 2.57 -9.94 -17.10
N VAL A 361 1.90 -10.63 -18.02
CA VAL A 361 1.40 -10.08 -19.30
C VAL A 361 0.56 -8.81 -19.19
N TYR A 362 -0.05 -8.55 -18.04
CA TYR A 362 -0.89 -7.40 -17.74
C TYR A 362 -0.18 -6.31 -16.92
N THR A 363 1.09 -6.53 -16.52
CA THR A 363 1.79 -5.66 -15.57
C THR A 363 2.52 -4.54 -16.29
N ASN A 364 2.43 -3.34 -15.74
CA ASN A 364 3.12 -2.14 -16.18
C ASN A 364 3.67 -1.38 -14.95
N ASN A 365 4.41 -0.30 -15.18
CA ASN A 365 4.98 0.44 -14.04
C ASN A 365 3.93 1.19 -13.20
N GLY A 366 2.73 1.46 -13.71
CA GLY A 366 1.59 1.94 -12.91
C GLY A 366 1.08 0.88 -11.93
N SER A 367 1.13 -0.40 -12.33
CA SER A 367 0.73 -1.52 -11.47
C SER A 367 1.51 -1.57 -10.15
N LEU A 368 2.75 -1.12 -10.15
CA LEU A 368 3.70 -1.24 -9.04
C LEU A 368 3.36 -0.33 -7.86
N TYR A 369 2.48 0.65 -8.04
CA TYR A 369 2.02 1.53 -6.97
C TYR A 369 1.18 0.82 -5.91
N LEU A 370 0.83 -0.47 -6.10
CA LEU A 370 0.37 -1.35 -5.02
C LEU A 370 1.37 -1.45 -3.86
N ALA A 371 2.65 -1.19 -4.10
CA ALA A 371 3.65 -1.11 -3.05
C ALA A 371 3.30 -0.10 -1.94
N SER A 372 2.54 0.95 -2.26
CA SER A 372 2.06 1.95 -1.30
C SER A 372 1.17 1.38 -0.19
N LEU A 373 0.53 0.25 -0.43
CA LEU A 373 -0.42 -0.37 0.50
C LEU A 373 0.23 -0.91 1.78
N ALA A 374 1.55 -1.10 1.80
CA ALA A 374 2.29 -1.41 3.03
C ALA A 374 2.39 -0.21 4.00
N PHE A 375 2.11 1.00 3.53
CA PHE A 375 2.31 2.23 4.28
C PHE A 375 1.04 2.74 5.01
N LEU A 376 -0.04 1.96 5.06
CA LEU A 376 -1.26 2.30 5.78
C LEU A 376 -1.01 2.74 7.24
N PRO A 377 -0.02 2.16 7.98
CA PRO A 377 0.31 2.61 9.34
C PRO A 377 0.76 4.08 9.45
N LEU A 378 1.16 4.73 8.36
CA LEU A 378 1.43 6.19 8.37
C LEU A 378 0.17 7.00 8.74
N GLY A 379 -1.02 6.43 8.58
CA GLY A 379 -2.28 7.00 9.04
C GLY A 379 -2.50 7.00 10.55
N LEU A 380 -1.58 6.40 11.32
CA LEU A 380 -1.54 6.52 12.79
C LEU A 380 -0.76 7.77 13.18
N SER A 381 -1.13 8.42 14.30
CA SER A 381 -0.37 9.56 14.83
C SER A 381 1.06 9.17 15.21
N ALA A 382 1.97 10.13 15.23
CA ALA A 382 3.40 9.86 15.51
C ALA A 382 3.66 9.33 16.94
N ASP A 383 2.76 9.61 17.86
CA ASP A 383 2.79 9.12 19.26
C ASP A 383 2.11 7.76 19.48
N HIS A 384 1.50 7.20 18.43
CA HIS A 384 0.84 5.89 18.52
C HIS A 384 1.85 4.79 18.93
N PRO A 385 1.43 3.80 19.75
CA PRO A 385 2.30 2.69 20.19
C PRO A 385 3.03 1.96 19.05
N PHE A 386 2.45 1.86 17.87
CA PHE A 386 3.14 1.30 16.70
C PHE A 386 4.47 2.01 16.42
N TRP A 387 4.53 3.34 16.58
CA TRP A 387 5.73 4.13 16.32
C TRP A 387 6.64 4.28 17.52
N THR A 388 6.09 4.30 18.72
CA THR A 388 6.81 4.64 19.97
C THR A 388 7.28 3.44 20.77
N SER A 389 6.70 2.24 20.58
CA SER A 389 7.16 1.02 21.24
C SER A 389 8.62 0.71 20.90
N PRO A 390 9.39 0.13 21.80
CA PRO A 390 10.75 -0.35 21.51
C PRO A 390 10.79 -1.24 20.26
N SER A 391 11.91 -1.23 19.55
CA SER A 391 12.12 -2.19 18.44
C SER A 391 12.31 -3.60 19.01
N GLU A 392 11.62 -4.57 18.42
CA GLU A 392 11.67 -5.98 18.78
C GLU A 392 11.99 -6.82 17.56
N SER A 393 12.73 -7.92 17.76
CA SER A 393 12.92 -8.92 16.71
C SER A 393 11.58 -9.58 16.37
N TRP A 394 11.35 -9.85 15.09
CA TRP A 394 10.16 -10.57 14.63
C TRP A 394 10.36 -12.08 14.69
N THR A 395 9.28 -12.84 14.54
CA THR A 395 9.23 -14.28 14.80
C THR A 395 10.33 -15.06 14.09
N SER A 396 10.48 -14.90 12.78
CA SER A 396 11.52 -15.62 12.02
C SER A 396 12.93 -15.20 12.46
N LYS A 397 13.15 -13.94 12.79
CA LYS A 397 14.43 -13.46 13.28
C LYS A 397 14.76 -14.07 14.65
N LYS A 398 13.82 -14.03 15.62
CA LYS A 398 13.97 -14.68 16.92
C LYS A 398 14.33 -16.17 16.76
N ALA A 399 13.60 -16.87 15.92
CA ALA A 399 13.79 -18.31 15.69
C ALA A 399 15.22 -18.64 15.20
N TRP A 400 15.73 -17.90 14.21
CA TRP A 400 17.06 -18.13 13.66
C TRP A 400 18.20 -17.62 14.54
N GLU A 401 17.93 -16.66 15.45
CA GLU A 401 18.89 -16.18 16.47
C GLU A 401 18.87 -17.02 17.74
N GLY A 402 18.00 -18.05 17.83
CA GLY A 402 17.92 -18.94 19.00
C GLY A 402 17.17 -18.33 20.18
N GLU A 403 16.38 -17.28 19.94
CA GLU A 403 15.54 -16.65 20.95
C GLU A 403 14.20 -17.38 21.08
N GLU A 404 13.57 -17.27 22.26
CA GLU A 404 12.22 -17.78 22.49
C GLU A 404 11.17 -16.98 21.70
N PHE A 405 10.21 -17.70 21.12
CA PHE A 405 9.07 -17.12 20.40
C PHE A 405 7.81 -17.95 20.62
N PRO A 406 6.60 -17.37 20.47
CA PRO A 406 5.35 -18.09 20.63
C PRO A 406 5.22 -19.23 19.61
N LYS A 407 4.79 -20.41 20.08
CA LYS A 407 4.51 -21.55 19.20
C LYS A 407 3.31 -21.23 18.30
N ASP A 408 3.48 -21.40 16.99
CA ASP A 408 2.39 -21.21 16.02
C ASP A 408 1.34 -22.33 16.10
N HIS A 409 0.13 -22.03 15.66
CA HIS A 409 -1.01 -22.95 15.65
C HIS A 409 -1.93 -22.67 14.47
N THR A 410 -2.62 -23.71 14.00
CA THR A 410 -3.64 -23.56 12.97
C THR A 410 -4.90 -22.90 13.52
N TYR A 411 -5.45 -21.94 12.78
CA TYR A 411 -6.73 -21.34 13.10
C TYR A 411 -7.88 -22.17 12.54
N TYR A 412 -8.67 -22.76 13.46
CA TYR A 412 -9.89 -23.48 13.10
C TYR A 412 -11.11 -22.62 13.40
N GLU A 413 -11.89 -22.27 12.38
CA GLU A 413 -13.23 -21.75 12.60
C GLU A 413 -14.11 -22.87 13.16
N LYS A 414 -14.73 -22.62 14.35
CA LYS A 414 -15.83 -23.47 14.78
C LYS A 414 -16.97 -23.25 13.78
N HIS A 415 -17.17 -24.19 12.87
CA HIS A 415 -18.33 -24.19 11.99
C HIS A 415 -19.55 -24.28 12.89
N SER A 416 -20.26 -23.17 13.11
CA SER A 416 -21.66 -23.22 13.42
C SER A 416 -22.33 -23.71 12.13
N MET A 417 -22.46 -25.02 11.96
CA MET A 417 -23.34 -25.61 10.95
C MET A 417 -24.77 -25.25 11.33
N ASN A 418 -25.19 -24.04 11.00
CA ASN A 418 -26.55 -23.59 10.97
C ASN A 418 -26.80 -22.95 9.61
N TYR A 419 -26.76 -23.80 8.56
CA TYR A 419 -27.52 -23.51 7.36
C TYR A 419 -28.96 -23.97 7.64
N GLN A 420 -29.79 -23.08 8.21
CA GLN A 420 -31.24 -23.11 8.08
C GLN A 420 -31.69 -22.00 7.17
#